data_f0a8408f07683334ebeab4077166688e
#
_entry.id   f0a8408f07683334ebeab4077166688e
#
_cell.length_a   1.000
_cell.length_b   1.000
_cell.length_c   1.000
_cell.angle_alpha   90.00
_cell.angle_beta   90.00
_cell.angle_gamma   90.00
#
_symmetry.space_group_name_H-M   'P 1'
#
loop_
_entity.id
_entity.type
_entity.pdbx_description
1 polymer ?
#
loop_
_entity_poly.entity_id
_entity_poly.type
_entity_poly.pdbx_seq_one_letter_code
_entity_poly.pdbx_strand_id
1 'polypeptide(L)'
;GRSAFELSSFCEDVLAIDNSRIFIENAETLRRNSTLKYHIHTEGNELIETFAKVPKSSEPKKIRFQVGDAMNLSDDIGQFDVIHAANLICRLPEPKKLLNRFPNLLNTGGVLIITTPCTWLGEFTKPDYWPEGSTLDWLKDSLSPQLLLKEVKDMPFVILEHHRKYQYSLAQATIWSK
;
A
#
# COMPACT_ATOMS: atom_id res chain seq x y z
N GLY A 1 4.40 -2.19 7.15
CA GLY A 1 3.32 -3.03 7.74
C GLY A 1 2.18 -2.27 8.39
N ARG A 2 2.19 -0.91 8.45
CA ARG A 2 1.21 -0.13 9.21
C ARG A 2 -0.24 -0.44 8.80
N SER A 3 -0.54 -0.43 7.50
CA SER A 3 -1.89 -0.72 7.01
C SER A 3 -2.37 -2.12 7.39
N ALA A 4 -1.48 -3.12 7.35
CA ALA A 4 -1.82 -4.49 7.71
C ALA A 4 -2.21 -4.59 9.20
N PHE A 5 -1.46 -3.91 10.07
CA PHE A 5 -1.80 -3.88 11.50
C PHE A 5 -3.15 -3.20 11.76
N GLU A 6 -3.47 -2.09 11.10
CA GLU A 6 -4.77 -1.44 11.23
C GLU A 6 -5.90 -2.31 10.68
N LEU A 7 -5.72 -2.91 9.49
CA LEU A 7 -6.72 -3.79 8.88
C LEU A 7 -7.01 -5.04 9.72
N SER A 8 -6.05 -5.54 10.49
CA SER A 8 -6.24 -6.71 11.33
C SER A 8 -7.30 -6.55 12.42
N SER A 9 -7.65 -5.31 12.78
CA SER A 9 -8.75 -5.03 13.72
C SER A 9 -10.15 -5.16 13.10
N PHE A 10 -10.24 -5.22 11.77
CA PHE A 10 -11.49 -5.28 11.01
C PHE A 10 -11.64 -6.55 10.18
N CYS A 11 -10.54 -7.24 9.87
CA CYS A 11 -10.48 -8.42 9.02
C CYS A 11 -10.12 -9.66 9.82
N GLU A 12 -10.60 -10.82 9.38
CA GLU A 12 -10.28 -12.12 10.02
C GLU A 12 -8.92 -12.66 9.58
N ASP A 13 -8.50 -12.37 8.36
CA ASP A 13 -7.20 -12.74 7.80
C ASP A 13 -6.66 -11.58 6.95
N VAL A 14 -5.39 -11.23 7.12
CA VAL A 14 -4.73 -10.15 6.39
C VAL A 14 -3.45 -10.69 5.74
N LEU A 15 -3.41 -10.70 4.42
CA LEU A 15 -2.20 -10.97 3.66
C LEU A 15 -1.57 -9.64 3.22
N ALA A 16 -0.37 -9.36 3.70
CA ALA A 16 0.39 -8.16 3.35
C ALA A 16 1.62 -8.53 2.53
N ILE A 17 1.72 -7.96 1.34
CA ILE A 17 2.77 -8.26 0.37
C ILE A 17 3.60 -7.00 0.11
N ASP A 18 4.91 -7.14 0.10
CA ASP A 18 5.84 -6.09 -0.30
C ASP A 18 7.04 -6.74 -1.02
N ASN A 19 7.62 -6.06 -2.00
CA ASN A 19 8.80 -6.57 -2.69
C ASN A 19 10.09 -6.40 -1.87
N SER A 20 10.08 -5.52 -0.87
CA SER A 20 11.21 -5.27 0.02
C SER A 20 11.28 -6.33 1.12
N ARG A 21 12.26 -7.23 1.02
CA ARG A 21 12.55 -8.20 2.07
C ARG A 21 12.77 -7.52 3.44
N ILE A 22 13.49 -6.40 3.46
CA ILE A 22 13.77 -5.65 4.71
C ILE A 22 12.47 -5.13 5.34
N PHE A 23 11.53 -4.61 4.53
CA PHE A 23 10.25 -4.15 5.07
C PHE A 23 9.42 -5.30 5.64
N ILE A 24 9.42 -6.45 4.98
CA ILE A 24 8.73 -7.65 5.48
C ILE A 24 9.38 -8.17 6.77
N GLU A 25 10.71 -8.25 6.85
CA GLU A 25 11.44 -8.68 8.06
C GLU A 25 11.16 -7.74 9.24
N ASN A 26 11.14 -6.43 9.02
CA ASN A 26 10.79 -5.43 10.03
C ASN A 26 9.33 -5.55 10.47
N ALA A 27 8.41 -5.78 9.54
CA ALA A 27 7.00 -6.00 9.83
C ALA A 27 6.78 -7.28 10.66
N GLU A 28 7.49 -8.36 10.31
CA GLU A 28 7.49 -9.61 11.09
C GLU A 28 8.08 -9.43 12.50
N THR A 29 9.14 -8.64 12.63
CA THR A 29 9.70 -8.29 13.94
C THR A 29 8.69 -7.53 14.79
N LEU A 30 8.02 -6.54 14.21
CA LEU A 30 6.91 -5.82 14.86
C LEU A 30 5.77 -6.75 15.26
N ARG A 31 5.37 -7.67 14.36
CA ARG A 31 4.31 -8.65 14.61
C ARG A 31 4.62 -9.55 15.82
N ARG A 32 5.89 -9.97 15.98
CA ARG A 32 6.33 -10.87 17.07
C ARG A 32 6.55 -10.13 18.38
N ASN A 33 7.16 -8.95 18.32
CA ASN A 33 7.67 -8.26 19.50
C ASN A 33 6.82 -7.06 19.93
N SER A 34 5.81 -6.68 19.12
CA SER A 34 4.97 -5.47 19.29
C SER A 34 5.74 -4.15 19.23
N THR A 35 7.06 -4.18 19.18
CA THR A 35 7.94 -3.01 19.07
C THR A 35 9.13 -3.32 18.18
N LEU A 36 9.63 -2.28 17.49
CA LEU A 36 10.86 -2.31 16.71
C LEU A 36 11.65 -1.05 16.98
N LYS A 37 12.91 -1.22 17.42
CA LYS A 37 13.85 -0.12 17.59
C LYS A 37 14.38 0.34 16.23
N TYR A 38 14.47 1.66 16.05
CA TYR A 38 15.11 2.27 14.89
C TYR A 38 15.72 3.63 15.24
N HIS A 39 16.47 4.22 14.32
CA HIS A 39 17.12 5.50 14.53
C HIS A 39 16.55 6.55 13.57
N ILE A 40 16.43 7.76 14.05
CA ILE A 40 16.04 8.93 13.26
C ILE A 40 17.22 9.89 13.23
N HIS A 41 17.56 10.39 12.05
CA HIS A 41 18.50 11.48 11.88
C HIS A 41 17.97 12.77 12.51
N THR A 42 18.82 13.48 13.21
CA THR A 42 18.52 14.79 13.80
C THR A 42 19.26 15.91 13.08
N GLU A 43 20.57 15.98 13.23
CA GLU A 43 21.42 16.99 12.60
C GLU A 43 22.75 16.34 12.17
N GLY A 44 23.17 16.58 10.92
CA GLY A 44 24.41 15.98 10.41
C GLY A 44 24.42 14.46 10.53
N ASN A 45 25.36 13.92 11.29
CA ASN A 45 25.49 12.47 11.54
C ASN A 45 24.84 12.00 12.85
N GLU A 46 24.19 12.91 13.59
CA GLU A 46 23.57 12.58 14.87
C GLU A 46 22.27 11.78 14.67
N LEU A 47 22.10 10.74 15.47
CA LEU A 47 20.97 9.84 15.49
C LEU A 47 20.33 9.77 16.88
N ILE A 48 19.01 9.75 16.92
CA ILE A 48 18.27 9.39 18.13
C ILE A 48 17.61 8.03 17.96
N GLU A 49 17.66 7.25 19.04
CA GLU A 49 16.97 5.98 19.13
C GLU A 49 15.47 6.21 19.37
N THR A 50 14.64 5.48 18.66
CA THR A 50 13.19 5.51 18.84
C THR A 50 12.57 4.15 18.58
N PHE A 51 11.27 4.00 18.84
CA PHE A 51 10.57 2.72 18.72
C PHE A 51 9.28 2.88 17.89
N ALA A 52 9.17 2.06 16.85
CA ALA A 52 7.88 1.79 16.25
C ALA A 52 7.09 0.83 17.18
N LYS A 53 5.77 1.04 17.24
CA LYS A 53 4.87 0.21 18.05
C LYS A 53 3.68 -0.24 17.21
N VAL A 54 3.26 -1.46 17.44
CA VAL A 54 2.00 -1.99 16.87
C VAL A 54 0.83 -1.21 17.47
N PRO A 55 -0.17 -0.77 16.67
CA PRO A 55 -1.39 -0.16 17.19
C PRO A 55 -2.08 -1.06 18.21
N LYS A 56 -2.64 -0.47 19.27
CA LYS A 56 -3.28 -1.24 20.36
C LYS A 56 -4.49 -2.07 19.92
N SER A 57 -5.20 -1.61 18.89
CA SER A 57 -6.37 -2.31 18.32
C SER A 57 -6.00 -3.47 17.39
N SER A 58 -4.71 -3.62 17.03
CA SER A 58 -4.28 -4.64 16.08
C SER A 58 -4.37 -6.04 16.65
N GLU A 59 -4.62 -6.99 15.77
CA GLU A 59 -4.58 -8.42 16.03
C GLU A 59 -3.47 -9.09 15.21
N PRO A 60 -2.20 -9.04 15.65
CA PRO A 60 -1.06 -9.48 14.86
C PRO A 60 -1.10 -10.95 14.43
N LYS A 61 -1.85 -11.79 15.13
CA LYS A 61 -2.04 -13.21 14.79
C LYS A 61 -2.83 -13.42 13.49
N LYS A 62 -3.63 -12.45 13.09
CA LYS A 62 -4.40 -12.45 11.85
C LYS A 62 -3.59 -12.02 10.62
N ILE A 63 -2.33 -11.60 10.80
CA ILE A 63 -1.51 -11.03 9.72
C ILE A 63 -0.47 -12.04 9.26
N ARG A 64 -0.39 -12.21 7.94
CA ARG A 64 0.67 -12.89 7.25
C ARG A 64 1.44 -11.89 6.38
N PHE A 65 2.75 -11.78 6.57
CA PHE A 65 3.63 -10.97 5.74
C PHE A 65 4.36 -11.85 4.73
N GLN A 66 4.43 -11.40 3.49
CA GLN A 66 5.05 -12.14 2.40
C GLN A 66 5.87 -11.22 1.50
N VAL A 67 7.10 -11.64 1.19
CA VAL A 67 7.87 -11.00 0.10
C VAL A 67 7.26 -11.42 -1.23
N GLY A 68 6.90 -10.45 -2.07
CA GLY A 68 6.32 -10.73 -3.37
C GLY A 68 6.26 -9.51 -4.27
N ASP A 69 6.14 -9.75 -5.56
CA ASP A 69 5.97 -8.72 -6.59
C ASP A 69 4.50 -8.56 -6.92
N ALA A 70 3.97 -7.36 -6.71
CA ALA A 70 2.57 -7.04 -7.01
C ALA A 70 2.20 -7.22 -8.49
N MET A 71 3.17 -7.12 -9.40
CA MET A 71 2.94 -7.37 -10.83
C MET A 71 2.95 -8.85 -11.21
N ASN A 72 3.41 -9.72 -10.31
CA ASN A 72 3.56 -11.14 -10.53
C ASN A 72 3.05 -11.96 -9.34
N LEU A 73 1.84 -11.63 -8.89
CA LEU A 73 1.15 -12.37 -7.84
C LEU A 73 0.83 -13.79 -8.32
N SER A 74 1.02 -14.78 -7.46
CA SER A 74 0.67 -16.18 -7.75
C SER A 74 -0.79 -16.32 -8.19
N ASP A 75 -1.08 -17.27 -9.08
CA ASP A 75 -2.45 -17.51 -9.55
C ASP A 75 -3.32 -18.18 -8.47
N ASP A 76 -2.70 -18.87 -7.53
CA ASP A 76 -3.33 -19.52 -6.39
C ASP A 76 -3.40 -18.65 -5.12
N ILE A 77 -3.12 -17.34 -5.22
CA ILE A 77 -3.15 -16.42 -4.09
C ILE A 77 -4.55 -16.30 -3.45
N GLY A 78 -5.59 -16.66 -4.20
CA GLY A 78 -6.98 -16.60 -3.76
C GLY A 78 -7.68 -15.29 -4.11
N GLN A 79 -8.88 -15.14 -3.52
CA GLN A 79 -9.69 -13.93 -3.65
C GLN A 79 -9.91 -13.29 -2.27
N PHE A 80 -10.18 -11.98 -2.27
CA PHE A 80 -10.26 -11.17 -1.06
C PHE A 80 -11.53 -10.33 -1.05
N ASP A 81 -12.08 -10.08 0.13
CA ASP A 81 -13.19 -9.15 0.31
C ASP A 81 -12.74 -7.70 0.28
N VAL A 82 -11.49 -7.44 0.67
CA VAL A 82 -10.87 -6.11 0.60
C VAL A 82 -9.46 -6.20 0.05
N ILE A 83 -9.16 -5.35 -0.92
CA ILE A 83 -7.79 -5.14 -1.41
C ILE A 83 -7.42 -3.68 -1.18
N HIS A 84 -6.26 -3.43 -0.57
CA HIS A 84 -5.70 -2.10 -0.38
C HIS A 84 -4.35 -1.95 -1.07
N ALA A 85 -4.30 -1.21 -2.16
CA ALA A 85 -3.08 -0.83 -2.87
C ALA A 85 -2.62 0.56 -2.40
N ALA A 86 -1.79 0.58 -1.35
CA ALA A 86 -1.38 1.80 -0.65
C ALA A 86 -0.16 2.46 -1.31
N ASN A 87 -0.37 3.57 -2.02
CA ASN A 87 0.67 4.37 -2.70
C ASN A 87 1.60 3.51 -3.58
N LEU A 88 1.03 2.47 -4.21
CA LEU A 88 1.76 1.42 -4.90
C LEU A 88 1.81 1.65 -6.40
N ILE A 89 0.69 1.97 -7.05
CA ILE A 89 0.57 1.94 -8.52
C ILE A 89 1.57 2.86 -9.24
N CYS A 90 1.90 4.00 -8.66
CA CYS A 90 2.88 4.94 -9.19
C CYS A 90 4.35 4.56 -8.86
N ARG A 91 4.57 3.37 -8.32
CA ARG A 91 5.89 2.79 -7.99
C ARG A 91 6.14 1.45 -8.69
N LEU A 92 5.21 1.02 -9.54
CA LEU A 92 5.34 -0.21 -10.32
C LEU A 92 5.91 0.10 -11.71
N PRO A 93 6.84 -0.69 -12.23
CA PRO A 93 7.32 -0.58 -13.60
C PRO A 93 6.22 -0.65 -14.66
N GLU A 94 5.25 -1.55 -14.49
CA GLU A 94 4.12 -1.76 -15.40
C GLU A 94 2.80 -1.87 -14.62
N PRO A 95 2.24 -0.75 -14.13
CA PRO A 95 1.11 -0.78 -13.20
C PRO A 95 -0.15 -1.43 -13.75
N LYS A 96 -0.37 -1.42 -15.07
CA LYS A 96 -1.50 -2.11 -15.72
C LYS A 96 -1.51 -3.62 -15.47
N LYS A 97 -0.36 -4.25 -15.23
CA LYS A 97 -0.33 -5.68 -14.87
C LYS A 97 -1.10 -5.96 -13.59
N LEU A 98 -0.93 -5.12 -12.57
CA LEU A 98 -1.67 -5.24 -11.32
C LEU A 98 -3.14 -4.80 -11.48
N LEU A 99 -3.41 -3.68 -12.15
CA LEU A 99 -4.78 -3.19 -12.36
C LEU A 99 -5.66 -4.25 -13.02
N ASN A 100 -5.15 -4.95 -14.04
CA ASN A 100 -5.87 -6.01 -14.74
C ASN A 100 -6.14 -7.25 -13.87
N ARG A 101 -5.40 -7.43 -12.77
CA ARG A 101 -5.59 -8.55 -11.84
C ARG A 101 -6.65 -8.27 -10.78
N PHE A 102 -6.87 -7.02 -10.39
CA PHE A 102 -7.77 -6.66 -9.29
C PHE A 102 -9.18 -7.23 -9.41
N PRO A 103 -9.86 -7.19 -10.57
CA PRO A 103 -11.20 -7.77 -10.68
C PRO A 103 -11.25 -9.26 -10.37
N ASN A 104 -10.19 -10.01 -10.72
CA ASN A 104 -10.13 -11.45 -10.47
C ASN A 104 -9.69 -11.79 -9.04
N LEU A 105 -9.01 -10.86 -8.37
CA LEU A 105 -8.58 -11.00 -6.97
C LEU A 105 -9.66 -10.62 -5.96
N LEU A 106 -10.76 -9.98 -6.41
CA LEU A 106 -11.88 -9.60 -5.54
C LEU A 106 -13.00 -10.65 -5.56
N ASN A 107 -13.52 -10.97 -4.39
CA ASN A 107 -14.80 -11.65 -4.24
C ASN A 107 -15.93 -10.79 -4.79
N THR A 108 -17.07 -11.40 -5.15
CA THR A 108 -18.31 -10.67 -5.46
C THR A 108 -18.73 -9.85 -4.24
N GLY A 109 -18.99 -8.56 -4.41
CA GLY A 109 -19.26 -7.61 -3.33
C GLY A 109 -17.99 -7.09 -2.64
N GLY A 110 -16.81 -7.51 -3.08
CA GLY A 110 -15.53 -7.05 -2.54
C GLY A 110 -15.20 -5.61 -2.90
N VAL A 111 -14.30 -5.03 -2.14
CA VAL A 111 -13.90 -3.61 -2.22
C VAL A 111 -12.40 -3.50 -2.53
N LEU A 112 -12.08 -2.69 -3.55
CA LEU A 112 -10.70 -2.27 -3.85
C LEU A 112 -10.51 -0.82 -3.42
N ILE A 113 -9.47 -0.58 -2.64
CA ILE A 113 -9.02 0.76 -2.24
C ILE A 113 -7.65 1.01 -2.87
N ILE A 114 -7.55 2.03 -3.70
CA ILE A 114 -6.27 2.48 -4.26
C ILE A 114 -5.97 3.86 -3.71
N THR A 115 -4.81 4.04 -3.08
CA THR A 115 -4.28 5.36 -2.76
C THR A 115 -3.04 5.64 -3.59
N THR A 116 -2.89 6.87 -4.06
CA THR A 116 -1.72 7.29 -4.82
C THR A 116 -1.49 8.79 -4.68
N PRO A 117 -0.25 9.26 -4.46
CA PRO A 117 0.07 10.68 -4.52
C PRO A 117 0.10 11.21 -5.96
N CYS A 118 -0.22 10.38 -6.95
CA CYS A 118 -0.17 10.71 -8.38
C CYS A 118 1.21 11.24 -8.85
N THR A 119 2.26 10.90 -8.13
CA THR A 119 3.63 11.28 -8.45
C THR A 119 4.29 10.17 -9.26
N TRP A 120 4.25 10.33 -10.58
CA TRP A 120 4.88 9.42 -11.52
C TRP A 120 6.34 9.81 -11.72
N LEU A 121 7.28 8.88 -11.48
CA LEU A 121 8.72 9.10 -11.56
C LEU A 121 9.35 8.05 -12.46
N GLY A 122 10.19 8.48 -13.42
CA GLY A 122 10.83 7.60 -14.40
C GLY A 122 11.75 6.53 -13.79
N GLU A 123 12.21 6.72 -12.55
CA GLU A 123 13.00 5.73 -11.81
C GLU A 123 12.17 4.49 -11.41
N PHE A 124 10.84 4.62 -11.25
CA PHE A 124 9.94 3.51 -10.92
C PHE A 124 9.14 3.05 -12.13
N THR A 125 8.49 3.99 -12.82
CA THR A 125 7.60 3.72 -13.94
C THR A 125 8.11 4.49 -15.15
N LYS A 126 8.44 3.81 -16.26
CA LYS A 126 8.83 4.49 -17.49
C LYS A 126 7.71 5.38 -18.01
N PRO A 127 8.01 6.54 -18.63
CA PRO A 127 7.00 7.47 -19.13
C PRO A 127 5.96 6.85 -20.07
N ASP A 128 6.32 5.83 -20.86
CA ASP A 128 5.42 5.12 -21.76
C ASP A 128 4.27 4.37 -21.03
N TYR A 129 4.41 4.15 -19.73
CA TYR A 129 3.40 3.50 -18.87
C TYR A 129 2.65 4.48 -17.97
N TRP A 130 2.94 5.78 -18.07
CA TRP A 130 2.23 6.78 -17.29
C TRP A 130 0.78 6.96 -17.79
N PRO A 131 -0.13 7.44 -16.94
CA PRO A 131 -1.46 7.86 -17.38
C PRO A 131 -1.40 8.92 -18.48
N GLU A 132 -2.19 8.74 -19.53
CA GLU A 132 -2.50 9.83 -20.43
C GLU A 132 -3.57 10.70 -19.74
N GLY A 133 -3.21 11.94 -19.35
CA GLY A 133 -4.10 12.82 -18.60
C GLY A 133 -4.10 12.57 -17.10
N SER A 134 -5.28 12.59 -16.47
CA SER A 134 -5.35 12.40 -15.02
C SER A 134 -5.23 10.93 -14.61
N THR A 135 -4.59 10.69 -13.45
CA THR A 135 -4.54 9.34 -12.88
C THR A 135 -5.94 8.79 -12.62
N LEU A 136 -6.89 9.64 -12.23
CA LEU A 136 -8.27 9.21 -11.98
C LEU A 136 -8.97 8.69 -13.23
N ASP A 137 -8.86 9.40 -14.36
CA ASP A 137 -9.49 8.98 -15.59
C ASP A 137 -8.86 7.70 -16.13
N TRP A 138 -7.54 7.60 -16.05
CA TRP A 138 -6.81 6.38 -16.40
C TRP A 138 -7.23 5.17 -15.53
N LEU A 139 -7.49 5.37 -14.22
CA LEU A 139 -8.03 4.32 -13.35
C LEU A 139 -9.45 3.93 -13.73
N LYS A 140 -10.31 4.92 -14.09
CA LYS A 140 -11.67 4.65 -14.60
C LYS A 140 -11.63 3.80 -15.86
N ASP A 141 -10.82 4.17 -16.83
CA ASP A 141 -10.68 3.43 -18.09
C ASP A 141 -10.19 1.99 -17.87
N SER A 142 -9.31 1.81 -16.88
CA SER A 142 -8.73 0.50 -16.57
C SER A 142 -9.66 -0.41 -15.77
N LEU A 143 -10.49 0.14 -14.87
CA LEU A 143 -11.24 -0.63 -13.87
C LEU A 143 -12.76 -0.64 -14.10
N SER A 144 -13.36 0.44 -14.64
CA SER A 144 -14.82 0.56 -14.79
C SER A 144 -15.51 -0.51 -15.63
N PRO A 145 -14.84 -1.19 -16.57
CA PRO A 145 -15.46 -2.33 -17.25
C PRO A 145 -15.88 -3.48 -16.31
N GLN A 146 -15.24 -3.57 -15.13
CA GLN A 146 -15.42 -4.69 -14.21
C GLN A 146 -15.71 -4.26 -12.77
N LEU A 147 -15.37 -3.02 -12.38
CA LEU A 147 -15.55 -2.48 -11.04
C LEU A 147 -16.29 -1.15 -11.09
N LEU A 148 -17.15 -0.91 -10.10
CA LEU A 148 -17.89 0.35 -9.96
C LEU A 148 -17.15 1.31 -9.02
N LEU A 149 -16.79 2.49 -9.50
CA LEU A 149 -16.22 3.56 -8.68
C LEU A 149 -17.30 4.08 -7.70
N LYS A 150 -17.03 4.02 -6.41
CA LYS A 150 -17.91 4.44 -5.33
C LYS A 150 -17.55 5.80 -4.77
N GLU A 151 -16.26 6.06 -4.57
CA GLU A 151 -15.80 7.27 -3.89
C GLU A 151 -14.43 7.69 -4.41
N VAL A 152 -14.21 9.00 -4.45
CA VAL A 152 -12.90 9.64 -4.66
C VAL A 152 -12.72 10.68 -3.60
N LYS A 153 -11.58 10.66 -2.90
CA LYS A 153 -11.24 11.68 -1.89
C LYS A 153 -9.75 11.90 -1.76
N ASP A 154 -9.37 13.06 -1.27
CA ASP A 154 -8.00 13.36 -0.90
C ASP A 154 -7.72 12.88 0.53
N MET A 155 -6.59 12.20 0.69
CA MET A 155 -6.11 11.70 1.97
C MET A 155 -4.74 12.29 2.28
N PRO A 156 -4.66 13.27 3.19
CA PRO A 156 -3.38 13.83 3.59
C PRO A 156 -2.58 12.80 4.39
N PHE A 157 -1.28 12.76 4.14
CA PHE A 157 -0.35 11.99 4.96
C PHE A 157 0.99 12.72 5.10
N VAL A 158 1.72 12.36 6.14
CA VAL A 158 3.00 12.96 6.49
C VAL A 158 4.04 11.86 6.62
N ILE A 159 5.19 12.08 6.00
CA ILE A 159 6.38 11.24 6.15
C ILE A 159 7.43 12.03 6.92
N LEU A 160 7.91 11.49 8.03
CA LEU A 160 9.05 12.03 8.75
C LEU A 160 10.33 11.66 7.99
N GLU A 161 11.05 12.65 7.43
CA GLU A 161 12.34 12.44 6.79
C GLU A 161 13.50 12.50 7.79
N HIS A 162 13.48 13.49 8.68
CA HIS A 162 14.36 13.59 9.84
C HIS A 162 13.66 14.45 10.93
N HIS A 163 14.24 14.54 12.11
CA HIS A 163 13.63 15.15 13.30
C HIS A 163 12.99 16.54 13.06
N ARG A 164 13.49 17.31 12.11
CA ARG A 164 13.02 18.68 11.80
C ARG A 164 12.40 18.82 10.41
N LYS A 165 12.25 17.72 9.65
CA LYS A 165 11.74 17.78 8.27
C LYS A 165 10.68 16.73 8.02
N TYR A 166 9.55 17.18 7.51
CA TYR A 166 8.41 16.37 7.15
C TYR A 166 8.03 16.61 5.70
N GLN A 167 7.77 15.55 4.98
CA GLN A 167 7.08 15.62 3.71
C GLN A 167 5.58 15.51 3.93
N TYR A 168 4.83 16.54 3.57
CA TYR A 168 3.37 16.51 3.53
C TYR A 168 2.92 16.21 2.11
N SER A 169 2.00 15.25 1.94
CA SER A 169 1.47 14.85 0.64
C SER A 169 -0.03 14.61 0.72
N LEU A 170 -0.72 14.83 -0.39
CA LEU A 170 -2.11 14.44 -0.58
C LEU A 170 -2.14 13.22 -1.49
N ALA A 171 -2.60 12.08 -0.99
CA ALA A 171 -2.90 10.94 -1.83
C ALA A 171 -4.34 11.01 -2.30
N GLN A 172 -4.57 10.81 -3.59
CA GLN A 172 -5.90 10.53 -4.10
C GLN A 172 -6.27 9.10 -3.72
N ALA A 173 -7.36 8.93 -3.00
CA ALA A 173 -7.95 7.64 -2.70
C ALA A 173 -9.14 7.39 -3.61
N THR A 174 -9.21 6.22 -4.23
CA THR A 174 -10.34 5.74 -5.01
C THR A 174 -10.86 4.44 -4.42
N ILE A 175 -12.18 4.32 -4.26
CA ILE A 175 -12.84 3.15 -3.69
C ILE A 175 -13.74 2.55 -4.76
N TRP A 176 -13.56 1.27 -5.02
CA TRP A 176 -14.24 0.50 -6.06
C TRP A 176 -14.95 -0.71 -5.46
N SER A 177 -16.07 -1.13 -6.03
CA SER A 177 -16.74 -2.38 -5.69
C SER A 177 -16.89 -3.30 -6.90
N LYS A 178 -16.79 -4.59 -6.66
CA LYS A 178 -17.09 -5.62 -7.65
C LYS A 178 -18.56 -6.05 -7.60
#